data_6aea0114978fb1eb6467e55e67d16c57
#
_entry.id   6aea0114978fb1eb6467e55e67d16c57
#
_cell.length_a   1.000
_cell.length_b   1.000
_cell.length_c   1.000
_cell.angle_alpha   90.00
_cell.angle_beta   90.00
_cell.angle_gamma   90.00
#
_symmetry.space_group_name_H-M   'P 1'
#
loop_
_entity.id
_entity.type
_entity.pdbx_description
1 polymer ?
#
loop_
_entity_poly.entity_id
_entity_poly.type
_entity_poly.pdbx_seq_one_letter_code
_entity_poly.pdbx_strand_id
1 'polypeptide(L)'
;YISRNILPTGKVLVSLNEAGVPQYEIVENVAWDTIECSPATMKLVSDADAVCWGSLAQRSEKSRAAILRLIDAVPDTSLKVFDINIRQHFYSTDLIVESLQKANVLKLNEDELPLLISLLSLSTDFVEAIAELIARFSLKYVIFTQGAVRSGIYDASGEVSSINTPKVEVADTVGAGDSFTA
;
A
#
# COMPACT_ATOMS: atom_id res chain seq x y z
N TYR A 1 14.92 -2.85 15.13
CA TYR A 1 15.18 -1.81 14.13
C TYR A 1 14.21 -0.62 14.31
N ILE A 2 13.99 -0.22 15.58
CA ILE A 2 13.19 0.93 15.92
C ILE A 2 14.13 2.10 16.16
N SER A 3 14.01 3.17 15.35
CA SER A 3 14.70 4.44 15.59
C SER A 3 13.84 5.38 16.43
N ARG A 4 14.50 6.23 17.21
CA ARG A 4 13.84 7.30 17.98
C ARG A 4 14.21 8.64 17.38
N ASN A 5 13.26 9.57 17.34
CA ASN A 5 13.50 10.95 16.94
C ASN A 5 12.74 11.92 17.87
N ILE A 6 12.88 13.21 17.62
CA ILE A 6 12.28 14.27 18.46
C ILE A 6 10.82 14.57 18.12
N LEU A 7 10.34 14.07 16.98
CA LEU A 7 8.96 14.29 16.55
C LEU A 7 8.00 13.41 17.35
N PRO A 8 6.75 13.85 17.54
CA PRO A 8 5.75 13.07 18.26
C PRO A 8 5.37 11.79 17.52
N THR A 9 4.86 10.82 18.25
CA THR A 9 4.22 9.63 17.68
C THR A 9 3.06 10.02 16.77
N GLY A 10 2.90 9.30 15.64
CA GLY A 10 1.79 9.50 14.72
C GLY A 10 0.43 9.42 15.42
N LYS A 11 -0.49 10.30 15.03
CA LYS A 11 -1.85 10.38 15.56
C LYS A 11 -2.85 10.54 14.44
N VAL A 12 -4.04 10.01 14.65
CA VAL A 12 -5.23 10.31 13.87
C VAL A 12 -6.23 10.99 14.79
N LEU A 13 -6.63 12.21 14.44
CA LEU A 13 -7.68 12.93 15.14
C LEU A 13 -9.02 12.50 14.58
N VAL A 14 -9.98 12.27 15.45
CA VAL A 14 -11.35 11.93 15.08
C VAL A 14 -12.26 13.03 15.56
N SER A 15 -12.99 13.65 14.65
CA SER A 15 -14.06 14.61 14.94
C SER A 15 -15.36 14.10 14.34
N LEU A 16 -16.49 14.54 14.90
CA LEU A 16 -17.80 14.25 14.33
C LEU A 16 -18.29 15.48 13.59
N ASN A 17 -18.83 15.29 12.38
CA ASN A 17 -19.51 16.36 11.67
C ASN A 17 -20.90 16.60 12.27
N GLU A 18 -21.66 17.59 11.76
CA GLU A 18 -22.99 17.95 12.23
C GLU A 18 -24.00 16.79 12.15
N ALA A 19 -23.78 15.82 11.27
CA ALA A 19 -24.59 14.61 11.12
C ALA A 19 -24.11 13.43 12.00
N GLY A 20 -23.09 13.64 12.87
CA GLY A 20 -22.53 12.61 13.74
C GLY A 20 -21.62 11.61 13.01
N VAL A 21 -21.22 11.90 11.76
CA VAL A 21 -20.32 11.03 10.99
C VAL A 21 -18.88 11.33 11.35
N PRO A 22 -18.05 10.31 11.67
CA PRO A 22 -16.64 10.49 11.97
C PRO A 22 -15.86 11.06 10.78
N GLN A 23 -15.04 12.06 11.08
CA GLN A 23 -14.03 12.60 10.17
C GLN A 23 -12.65 12.33 10.77
N TYR A 24 -11.74 11.86 9.92
CA TYR A 24 -10.40 11.48 10.34
C TYR A 24 -9.37 12.45 9.75
N GLU A 25 -8.48 12.95 10.60
CA GLU A 25 -7.35 13.78 10.20
C GLU A 25 -6.04 13.08 10.61
N ILE A 26 -5.21 12.75 9.63
CA ILE A 26 -3.90 12.15 9.86
C ILE A 26 -2.89 13.28 10.10
N VAL A 27 -2.42 13.41 11.34
CA VAL A 27 -1.50 14.47 11.75
C VAL A 27 -0.18 14.36 10.99
N GLU A 28 0.29 15.49 10.47
CA GLU A 28 1.60 15.62 9.82
C GLU A 28 2.71 16.00 10.81
N ASN A 29 3.98 15.95 10.35
CA ASN A 29 5.16 16.25 11.16
C ASN A 29 5.29 15.36 12.40
N VAL A 30 5.12 14.07 12.20
CA VAL A 30 5.22 13.03 13.20
C VAL A 30 6.44 12.12 12.96
N ALA A 31 6.75 11.24 13.91
CA ALA A 31 7.97 10.44 13.89
C ALA A 31 8.22 9.67 12.58
N TRP A 32 7.19 9.09 11.99
CA TRP A 32 7.34 8.33 10.75
C TRP A 32 7.46 9.20 9.47
N ASP A 33 7.32 10.51 9.57
CA ASP A 33 7.68 11.43 8.48
C ASP A 33 9.20 11.63 8.35
N THR A 34 9.99 11.01 9.23
CA THR A 34 11.45 11.09 9.23
C THR A 34 12.11 9.70 9.32
N ILE A 35 11.57 8.73 8.61
CA ILE A 35 12.18 7.40 8.48
C ILE A 35 13.61 7.54 7.95
N GLU A 36 14.54 6.79 8.54
CA GLU A 36 15.95 6.81 8.18
C GLU A 36 16.42 5.46 7.66
N CYS A 37 17.31 5.52 6.68
CA CYS A 37 17.98 4.36 6.13
C CYS A 37 19.33 4.19 6.83
N SER A 38 19.37 3.38 7.89
CA SER A 38 20.62 3.07 8.62
C SER A 38 21.37 1.90 7.98
N PRO A 39 22.70 1.75 8.22
CA PRO A 39 23.42 0.56 7.78
C PRO A 39 22.82 -0.76 8.30
N ALA A 40 22.23 -0.75 9.49
CA ALA A 40 21.58 -1.92 10.07
C ALA A 40 20.28 -2.28 9.34
N THR A 41 19.44 -1.28 8.98
CA THR A 41 18.23 -1.51 8.19
C THR A 41 18.56 -1.91 6.75
N MET A 42 19.61 -1.34 6.15
CA MET A 42 20.09 -1.75 4.83
C MET A 42 20.50 -3.22 4.80
N LYS A 43 21.28 -3.66 5.80
CA LYS A 43 21.63 -5.08 5.91
C LYS A 43 20.41 -5.97 6.12
N LEU A 44 19.44 -5.53 6.93
CA LEU A 44 18.22 -6.31 7.15
C LEU A 44 17.46 -6.55 5.85
N VAL A 45 17.23 -5.50 5.06
CA VAL A 45 16.44 -5.62 3.82
C VAL A 45 17.21 -6.36 2.71
N SER A 46 18.54 -6.35 2.72
CA SER A 46 19.34 -7.12 1.76
C SER A 46 19.25 -8.64 1.95
N ASP A 47 18.77 -9.09 3.10
CA ASP A 47 18.57 -10.49 3.44
C ASP A 47 17.08 -10.85 3.55
N ALA A 48 16.18 -9.92 3.21
CA ALA A 48 14.74 -10.12 3.38
C ALA A 48 14.13 -10.95 2.23
N ASP A 49 13.27 -11.91 2.56
CA ASP A 49 12.48 -12.68 1.59
C ASP A 49 11.28 -11.88 1.06
N ALA A 50 10.80 -10.91 1.85
CA ALA A 50 9.70 -10.05 1.47
C ALA A 50 9.84 -8.66 2.11
N VAL A 51 9.33 -7.65 1.41
CA VAL A 51 9.14 -6.28 1.90
C VAL A 51 7.76 -5.77 1.52
N CYS A 52 7.12 -5.05 2.42
CA CYS A 52 5.85 -4.40 2.16
C CYS A 52 5.96 -2.90 2.49
N TRP A 53 5.38 -2.05 1.63
CA TRP A 53 5.27 -0.61 1.87
C TRP A 53 3.97 -0.06 1.28
N GLY A 54 3.56 1.12 1.76
CA GLY A 54 2.37 1.82 1.29
C GLY A 54 2.65 3.23 0.79
N SER A 55 1.60 3.92 0.33
CA SER A 55 1.70 5.31 -0.15
C SER A 55 1.89 6.30 0.99
N LEU A 56 1.15 6.16 2.09
CA LEU A 56 1.06 7.15 3.16
C LEU A 56 2.42 7.49 3.80
N ALA A 57 3.26 6.50 4.07
CA ALA A 57 4.57 6.71 4.68
C ALA A 57 5.55 7.46 3.75
N GLN A 58 5.21 7.60 2.48
CA GLN A 58 5.98 8.32 1.47
C GLN A 58 5.56 9.80 1.30
N ARG A 59 4.61 10.31 2.10
CA ARG A 59 4.13 11.69 2.01
C ARG A 59 5.22 12.73 2.30
N SER A 60 6.20 12.39 3.11
CA SER A 60 7.39 13.21 3.39
C SER A 60 8.53 12.81 2.47
N GLU A 61 9.23 13.77 1.87
CA GLU A 61 10.38 13.53 0.99
C GLU A 61 11.48 12.73 1.70
N LYS A 62 11.74 13.01 2.99
CA LYS A 62 12.76 12.31 3.77
C LYS A 62 12.43 10.83 3.91
N SER A 63 11.20 10.51 4.31
CA SER A 63 10.76 9.12 4.45
C SER A 63 10.65 8.42 3.10
N ARG A 64 10.16 9.10 2.06
CA ARG A 64 10.11 8.55 0.70
C ARG A 64 11.49 8.14 0.20
N ALA A 65 12.47 9.04 0.29
CA ALA A 65 13.84 8.74 -0.12
C ALA A 65 14.44 7.55 0.64
N ALA A 66 14.19 7.45 1.95
CA ALA A 66 14.64 6.33 2.76
C ALA A 66 13.96 5.01 2.35
N ILE A 67 12.64 5.02 2.16
CA ILE A 67 11.84 3.85 1.75
C ILE A 67 12.32 3.34 0.39
N LEU A 68 12.42 4.22 -0.61
CA LEU A 68 12.86 3.83 -1.96
C LEU A 68 14.26 3.24 -1.95
N ARG A 69 15.18 3.83 -1.19
CA ARG A 69 16.53 3.31 -1.02
C ARG A 69 16.56 1.94 -0.35
N LEU A 70 15.70 1.69 0.63
CA LEU A 70 15.56 0.38 1.28
C LEU A 70 15.02 -0.66 0.30
N ILE A 71 13.99 -0.31 -0.49
CA ILE A 71 13.41 -1.21 -1.50
C ILE A 71 14.44 -1.58 -2.58
N ASP A 72 15.30 -0.63 -2.99
CA ASP A 72 16.35 -0.87 -3.97
C ASP A 72 17.43 -1.85 -3.48
N ALA A 73 17.57 -2.01 -2.16
CA ALA A 73 18.50 -2.97 -1.56
C ALA A 73 17.90 -4.37 -1.35
N VAL A 74 16.60 -4.53 -1.53
CA VAL A 74 15.92 -5.85 -1.42
C VAL A 74 16.26 -6.70 -2.64
N PRO A 75 16.61 -7.99 -2.48
CA PRO A 75 16.91 -8.88 -3.59
C PRO A 75 15.78 -8.97 -4.62
N ASP A 76 16.11 -9.13 -5.90
CA ASP A 76 15.10 -9.23 -6.97
C ASP A 76 14.29 -10.54 -6.89
N THR A 77 14.79 -11.53 -6.18
CA THR A 77 14.09 -12.79 -5.90
C THR A 77 13.00 -12.66 -4.85
N SER A 78 13.04 -11.61 -4.04
CA SER A 78 12.13 -11.38 -2.91
C SER A 78 10.77 -10.84 -3.37
N LEU A 79 9.77 -10.98 -2.51
CA LEU A 79 8.48 -10.34 -2.72
C LEU A 79 8.57 -8.85 -2.35
N LYS A 80 8.28 -7.99 -3.32
CA LYS A 80 8.23 -6.54 -3.17
C LYS A 80 6.76 -6.12 -3.28
N VAL A 81 6.07 -6.05 -2.13
CA VAL A 81 4.63 -5.81 -2.04
C VAL A 81 4.35 -4.33 -1.86
N PHE A 82 3.71 -3.71 -2.84
CA PHE A 82 3.15 -2.38 -2.71
C PHE A 82 1.67 -2.49 -2.33
N ASP A 83 1.35 -2.32 -1.04
CA ASP A 83 -0.02 -2.12 -0.55
C ASP A 83 -0.35 -0.64 -0.71
N ILE A 84 -1.08 -0.28 -1.78
CA ILE A 84 -1.26 1.12 -2.16
C ILE A 84 -1.86 1.96 -1.05
N ASN A 85 -2.85 1.44 -0.33
CA ASN A 85 -3.43 1.96 0.91
C ASN A 85 -3.60 3.48 0.93
N ILE A 86 -4.38 4.00 -0.04
CA ILE A 86 -4.62 5.43 -0.23
C ILE A 86 -5.28 6.06 0.99
N ARG A 87 -4.72 7.16 1.44
CA ARG A 87 -5.26 7.94 2.56
C ARG A 87 -5.31 9.43 2.22
N GLN A 88 -6.51 10.01 2.30
CA GLN A 88 -6.74 11.44 2.06
C GLN A 88 -6.06 11.92 0.75
N HIS A 89 -5.27 12.99 0.82
CA HIS A 89 -4.53 13.58 -0.30
C HIS A 89 -3.04 13.20 -0.32
N PHE A 90 -2.61 12.26 0.54
CA PHE A 90 -1.21 11.90 0.70
C PHE A 90 -0.70 10.93 -0.37
N TYR A 91 -0.98 11.24 -1.62
CA TYR A 91 -0.49 10.50 -2.78
C TYR A 91 -0.31 11.43 -3.98
N SER A 92 0.45 10.98 -4.96
CA SER A 92 0.55 11.60 -6.29
C SER A 92 0.72 10.52 -7.34
N THR A 93 0.44 10.85 -8.59
CA THR A 93 0.66 9.93 -9.71
C THR A 93 2.11 9.45 -9.76
N ASP A 94 3.07 10.36 -9.58
CA ASP A 94 4.50 10.03 -9.60
C ASP A 94 4.90 9.07 -8.47
N LEU A 95 4.38 9.29 -7.24
CA LEU A 95 4.61 8.39 -6.11
C LEU A 95 4.09 6.97 -6.40
N ILE A 96 2.87 6.89 -6.94
CA ILE A 96 2.23 5.61 -7.26
C ILE A 96 3.00 4.90 -8.38
N VAL A 97 3.33 5.61 -9.48
CA VAL A 97 4.07 5.03 -10.60
C VAL A 97 5.45 4.55 -10.17
N GLU A 98 6.20 5.34 -9.41
CA GLU A 98 7.52 4.95 -8.91
C GLU A 98 7.44 3.73 -7.98
N SER A 99 6.44 3.66 -7.11
CA SER A 99 6.21 2.51 -6.25
C SER A 99 5.86 1.25 -7.04
N LEU A 100 4.98 1.38 -8.05
CA LEU A 100 4.61 0.27 -8.95
C LEU A 100 5.80 -0.24 -9.77
N GLN A 101 6.70 0.64 -10.22
CA GLN A 101 7.92 0.25 -10.94
C GLN A 101 8.91 -0.56 -10.08
N LYS A 102 8.85 -0.42 -8.76
CA LYS A 102 9.71 -1.14 -7.81
C LYS A 102 9.06 -2.40 -7.24
N ALA A 103 7.74 -2.51 -7.34
CA ALA A 103 6.98 -3.64 -6.84
C ALA A 103 7.00 -4.83 -7.81
N ASN A 104 6.84 -6.04 -7.28
CA ASN A 104 6.44 -7.20 -8.07
C ASN A 104 5.09 -7.78 -7.63
N VAL A 105 4.51 -7.25 -6.55
CA VAL A 105 3.15 -7.53 -6.10
C VAL A 105 2.46 -6.20 -5.78
N LEU A 106 1.27 -5.99 -6.34
CA LEU A 106 0.40 -4.88 -5.99
C LEU A 106 -0.77 -5.43 -5.17
N LYS A 107 -1.06 -4.82 -4.02
CA LYS A 107 -2.31 -5.04 -3.30
C LYS A 107 -3.14 -3.77 -3.33
N LEU A 108 -4.42 -3.91 -3.66
CA LEU A 108 -5.40 -2.82 -3.67
C LEU A 108 -6.81 -3.33 -3.36
N ASN A 109 -7.70 -2.40 -3.03
CA ASN A 109 -9.11 -2.68 -2.76
C ASN A 109 -10.05 -2.10 -3.84
N GLU A 110 -11.38 -2.33 -3.66
CA GLU A 110 -12.42 -1.87 -4.59
C GLU A 110 -12.52 -0.34 -4.71
N ASP A 111 -12.12 0.42 -3.70
CA ASP A 111 -12.16 1.88 -3.74
C ASP A 111 -10.91 2.46 -4.44
N GLU A 112 -9.80 1.75 -4.40
CA GLU A 112 -8.51 2.17 -4.95
C GLU A 112 -8.38 1.90 -6.45
N LEU A 113 -9.02 0.85 -6.96
CA LEU A 113 -8.94 0.51 -8.38
C LEU A 113 -9.49 1.62 -9.32
N PRO A 114 -10.67 2.22 -9.06
CA PRO A 114 -11.16 3.34 -9.88
C PRO A 114 -10.21 4.53 -9.90
N LEU A 115 -9.53 4.79 -8.78
CA LEU A 115 -8.51 5.83 -8.70
C LEU A 115 -7.32 5.51 -9.61
N LEU A 116 -6.80 4.28 -9.58
CA LEU A 116 -5.71 3.86 -10.45
C LEU A 116 -6.10 3.91 -11.93
N ILE A 117 -7.31 3.48 -12.27
CA ILE A 117 -7.86 3.59 -13.64
C ILE A 117 -7.79 5.03 -14.12
N SER A 118 -8.24 5.98 -13.30
CA SER A 118 -8.21 7.41 -13.65
C SER A 118 -6.78 7.95 -13.75
N LEU A 119 -5.91 7.68 -12.76
CA LEU A 119 -4.55 8.21 -12.71
C LEU A 119 -3.64 7.68 -13.81
N LEU A 120 -3.84 6.42 -14.20
CA LEU A 120 -2.96 5.73 -15.14
C LEU A 120 -3.59 5.57 -16.53
N SER A 121 -4.82 6.06 -16.73
CA SER A 121 -5.60 5.94 -17.97
C SER A 121 -5.74 4.48 -18.42
N LEU A 122 -6.13 3.60 -17.48
CA LEU A 122 -6.35 2.18 -17.74
C LEU A 122 -7.78 1.96 -18.28
N SER A 123 -8.04 0.74 -18.80
CA SER A 123 -9.38 0.30 -19.14
C SER A 123 -10.33 0.40 -17.95
N THR A 124 -11.59 0.72 -18.20
CA THR A 124 -12.66 0.70 -17.20
C THR A 124 -13.21 -0.70 -16.93
N ASP A 125 -12.89 -1.68 -17.77
CA ASP A 125 -13.18 -3.09 -17.51
C ASP A 125 -12.21 -3.62 -16.45
N PHE A 126 -12.75 -4.34 -15.46
CA PHE A 126 -11.97 -4.85 -14.33
C PHE A 126 -10.84 -5.80 -14.79
N VAL A 127 -11.17 -6.76 -15.66
CA VAL A 127 -10.19 -7.78 -16.08
C VAL A 127 -9.09 -7.16 -16.91
N GLU A 128 -9.46 -6.26 -17.82
CA GLU A 128 -8.50 -5.52 -18.64
C GLU A 128 -7.62 -4.61 -17.80
N ALA A 129 -8.18 -3.86 -16.84
CA ALA A 129 -7.41 -2.98 -15.97
C ALA A 129 -6.36 -3.75 -15.14
N ILE A 130 -6.73 -4.91 -14.59
CA ILE A 130 -5.79 -5.76 -13.86
C ILE A 130 -4.69 -6.29 -14.78
N ALA A 131 -5.05 -6.74 -15.99
CA ALA A 131 -4.09 -7.22 -16.99
C ALA A 131 -3.12 -6.10 -17.44
N GLU A 132 -3.63 -4.89 -17.65
CA GLU A 132 -2.81 -3.70 -17.98
C GLU A 132 -1.83 -3.34 -16.85
N LEU A 133 -2.27 -3.37 -15.59
CA LEU A 133 -1.38 -3.15 -14.44
C LEU A 133 -0.25 -4.17 -14.40
N ILE A 134 -0.58 -5.45 -14.56
CA ILE A 134 0.40 -6.54 -14.58
C ILE A 134 1.40 -6.35 -15.71
N ALA A 135 0.92 -6.10 -16.92
CA ALA A 135 1.77 -5.96 -18.10
C ALA A 135 2.65 -4.69 -18.03
N ARG A 136 2.06 -3.54 -17.66
CA ARG A 136 2.73 -2.25 -17.66
C ARG A 136 3.85 -2.15 -16.62
N PHE A 137 3.67 -2.77 -15.46
CA PHE A 137 4.62 -2.71 -14.35
C PHE A 137 5.35 -4.04 -14.10
N SER A 138 5.18 -5.04 -14.96
CA SER A 138 5.81 -6.36 -14.83
C SER A 138 5.53 -7.01 -13.47
N LEU A 139 4.31 -6.86 -12.96
CA LEU A 139 3.91 -7.45 -11.70
C LEU A 139 3.80 -8.97 -11.82
N LYS A 140 4.22 -9.69 -10.78
CA LYS A 140 3.94 -11.13 -10.64
C LYS A 140 2.49 -11.36 -10.26
N TYR A 141 1.98 -10.55 -9.33
CA TYR A 141 0.63 -10.67 -8.81
C TYR A 141 -0.02 -9.31 -8.56
N VAL A 142 -1.32 -9.27 -8.78
CA VAL A 142 -2.22 -8.26 -8.21
C VAL A 142 -3.13 -8.94 -7.21
N ILE A 143 -3.18 -8.44 -5.98
CA ILE A 143 -4.07 -8.89 -4.92
C ILE A 143 -5.19 -7.86 -4.82
N PHE A 144 -6.42 -8.28 -5.06
CA PHE A 144 -7.59 -7.42 -5.05
C PHE A 144 -8.56 -7.84 -3.95
N THR A 145 -8.88 -6.90 -3.05
CA THR A 145 -9.80 -7.14 -1.93
C THR A 145 -11.12 -6.38 -2.13
N GLN A 146 -12.23 -7.03 -1.85
CA GLN A 146 -13.59 -6.49 -1.97
C GLN A 146 -14.32 -6.61 -0.62
N GLY A 147 -13.74 -6.04 0.40
CA GLY A 147 -14.31 -5.93 1.76
C GLY A 147 -14.97 -7.22 2.24
N ALA A 148 -16.29 -7.16 2.45
CA ALA A 148 -17.08 -8.29 2.95
C ALA A 148 -17.43 -9.34 1.87
N VAL A 149 -17.01 -9.15 0.62
CA VAL A 149 -17.41 -10.02 -0.50
C VAL A 149 -16.38 -11.11 -0.73
N ARG A 150 -15.17 -10.74 -1.18
CA ARG A 150 -14.12 -11.69 -1.55
C ARG A 150 -12.76 -11.03 -1.64
N SER A 151 -11.74 -11.87 -1.74
CA SER A 151 -10.39 -11.46 -2.15
C SER A 151 -9.90 -12.37 -3.27
N GLY A 152 -9.13 -11.81 -4.21
CA GLY A 152 -8.60 -12.55 -5.35
C GLY A 152 -7.14 -12.22 -5.61
N ILE A 153 -6.42 -13.18 -6.17
CA ILE A 153 -5.04 -13.05 -6.64
C ILE A 153 -5.06 -13.25 -8.16
N TYR A 154 -4.44 -12.35 -8.88
CA TYR A 154 -4.39 -12.32 -10.34
C TYR A 154 -2.93 -12.30 -10.81
N ASP A 155 -2.64 -13.01 -11.87
CA ASP A 155 -1.38 -12.94 -12.60
C ASP A 155 -1.63 -12.71 -14.10
N ALA A 156 -0.61 -12.85 -14.94
CA ALA A 156 -0.73 -12.65 -16.38
C ALA A 156 -1.68 -13.64 -17.09
N SER A 157 -2.06 -14.74 -16.44
CA SER A 157 -3.04 -15.71 -16.95
C SER A 157 -4.49 -15.42 -16.51
N GLY A 158 -4.68 -14.48 -15.62
CA GLY A 158 -5.98 -14.09 -15.05
C GLY A 158 -6.07 -14.40 -13.55
N GLU A 159 -7.28 -14.74 -13.07
CA GLU A 159 -7.49 -15.09 -11.66
C GLU A 159 -6.87 -16.45 -11.33
N VAL A 160 -5.89 -16.45 -10.41
CA VAL A 160 -5.16 -17.66 -9.97
C VAL A 160 -5.81 -18.29 -8.74
N SER A 161 -6.34 -17.44 -7.85
CA SER A 161 -6.95 -17.87 -6.60
C SER A 161 -7.95 -16.85 -6.10
N SER A 162 -9.00 -17.31 -5.46
CA SER A 162 -9.92 -16.41 -4.76
C SER A 162 -10.60 -17.11 -3.58
N ILE A 163 -11.01 -16.30 -2.62
CA ILE A 163 -11.73 -16.74 -1.43
C ILE A 163 -12.84 -15.76 -1.07
N ASN A 164 -14.01 -16.28 -0.75
CA ASN A 164 -15.09 -15.45 -0.20
C ASN A 164 -14.75 -15.03 1.23
N THR A 165 -15.04 -13.78 1.56
CA THR A 165 -14.84 -13.29 2.93
C THR A 165 -15.75 -14.06 3.90
N PRO A 166 -15.20 -14.63 4.99
CA PRO A 166 -16.02 -15.28 6.00
C PRO A 166 -17.06 -14.33 6.60
N LYS A 167 -18.28 -14.81 6.78
CA LYS A 167 -19.33 -14.05 7.45
C LYS A 167 -19.08 -14.05 8.96
N VAL A 168 -18.80 -12.88 9.51
CA VAL A 168 -18.57 -12.67 10.95
C VAL A 168 -19.38 -11.47 11.42
N GLU A 169 -19.66 -11.41 12.72
CA GLU A 169 -20.16 -10.18 13.34
C GLU A 169 -19.01 -9.19 13.44
N VAL A 170 -19.15 -8.07 12.70
CA VAL A 170 -18.09 -7.05 12.60
C VAL A 170 -18.22 -6.11 13.78
N ALA A 171 -17.18 -6.05 14.62
CA ALA A 171 -17.07 -5.08 15.70
C ALA A 171 -16.36 -3.81 15.22
N ASP A 172 -15.29 -3.95 14.42
CA ASP A 172 -14.51 -2.87 13.83
C ASP A 172 -13.79 -3.39 12.57
N THR A 173 -13.59 -2.51 11.59
CA THR A 173 -12.85 -2.82 10.35
C THR A 173 -11.47 -2.14 10.28
N VAL A 174 -11.10 -1.34 11.29
CA VAL A 174 -9.78 -0.70 11.35
C VAL A 174 -8.68 -1.75 11.38
N GLY A 175 -7.73 -1.62 10.45
CA GLY A 175 -6.60 -2.55 10.32
C GLY A 175 -6.92 -3.88 9.60
N ALA A 176 -8.15 -4.09 9.12
CA ALA A 176 -8.49 -5.32 8.39
C ALA A 176 -7.64 -5.50 7.12
N GLY A 177 -7.41 -4.41 6.37
CA GLY A 177 -6.53 -4.40 5.19
C GLY A 177 -5.08 -4.73 5.54
N ASP A 178 -4.55 -4.11 6.59
CA ASP A 178 -3.17 -4.32 7.04
C ASP A 178 -2.98 -5.76 7.57
N SER A 179 -3.97 -6.29 8.30
CA SER A 179 -3.97 -7.69 8.77
C SER A 179 -4.06 -8.70 7.63
N PHE A 180 -4.73 -8.35 6.53
CA PHE A 180 -4.79 -9.18 5.34
C PHE A 180 -3.45 -9.22 4.61
N THR A 181 -2.71 -8.12 4.61
CA THR A 181 -1.40 -7.99 3.94
C THR A 181 -0.28 -8.69 4.71
N ALA A 182 -0.38 -8.76 6.04
CA ALA A 182 0.62 -9.36 6.93
C ALA A 182 0.63 -10.89 6.86
#